data_3b0e2b687e78ab2b7c0ed4d9a722e610
#
_entry.id   3b0e2b687e78ab2b7c0ed4d9a722e610
#
_cell.length_a   1.000
_cell.length_b   1.000
_cell.length_c   1.000
_cell.angle_alpha   90.00
_cell.angle_beta   90.00
_cell.angle_gamma   90.00
#
_symmetry.space_group_name_H-M   'P 1'
#
loop_
_entity.id
_entity.type
_entity.pdbx_description
1 polymer ?
#
loop_
_entity_poly.entity_id
_entity_poly.type
_entity_poly.pdbx_seq_one_letter_code
_entity_poly.pdbx_strand_id
1 'polypeptide(L)'
;MNIYEKPDSIIDVKQLIPDAVFDLRYASSNNFTGKQVSGYEAAKCLLDHEAAHALQKVQQNAKVKGLRLIIFDCYRPQRAVSDFMNWLGQPEQLQVKDRYHPHLSKPELLGPYIAEKSGHSKGFTLDTTLAKQNANGEY
;
A
#
# COMPACT_ATOMS: atom_id res chain seq x y z
N MET A 1 14.28 -17.13 -8.20
CA MET A 1 13.44 -15.98 -8.60
C MET A 1 14.25 -14.71 -8.48
N ASN A 2 14.27 -13.90 -9.53
CA ASN A 2 14.86 -12.57 -9.46
C ASN A 2 13.96 -11.69 -8.58
N ILE A 3 14.50 -11.15 -7.48
CA ILE A 3 13.76 -10.29 -6.56
C ILE A 3 13.31 -8.96 -7.18
N TYR A 4 13.84 -8.61 -8.34
CA TYR A 4 13.52 -7.37 -9.06
C TYR A 4 12.41 -7.56 -10.10
N GLU A 5 12.00 -8.79 -10.36
CA GLU A 5 10.96 -9.11 -11.33
C GLU A 5 9.62 -9.32 -10.63
N LYS A 6 8.56 -8.83 -11.27
CA LYS A 6 7.19 -9.08 -10.83
C LYS A 6 6.88 -10.57 -10.98
N PRO A 7 6.34 -11.24 -9.94
CA PRO A 7 5.91 -12.63 -10.05
C PRO A 7 4.88 -12.83 -11.18
N ASP A 8 4.96 -13.94 -11.91
CA ASP A 8 4.10 -14.23 -13.07
C ASP A 8 2.61 -14.35 -12.70
N SER A 9 2.31 -14.73 -11.46
CA SER A 9 0.94 -14.94 -10.96
C SER A 9 0.24 -13.68 -10.47
N ILE A 10 0.86 -12.50 -10.62
CA ILE A 10 0.32 -11.22 -10.15
C ILE A 10 -0.82 -10.74 -11.06
N ILE A 11 -1.93 -10.34 -10.45
CA ILE A 11 -3.09 -9.79 -11.14
C ILE A 11 -3.47 -8.42 -10.60
N ASP A 12 -4.20 -7.64 -11.40
CA ASP A 12 -4.79 -6.36 -11.00
C ASP A 12 -6.05 -6.61 -10.18
N VAL A 13 -5.99 -6.29 -8.89
CA VAL A 13 -7.07 -6.56 -7.92
C VAL A 13 -8.34 -5.77 -8.27
N LYS A 14 -8.24 -4.58 -8.84
CA LYS A 14 -9.40 -3.78 -9.22
C LYS A 14 -10.30 -4.48 -10.25
N GLN A 15 -9.71 -5.31 -11.12
CA GLN A 15 -10.48 -6.09 -12.09
C GLN A 15 -11.30 -7.20 -11.41
N LEU A 16 -10.79 -7.74 -10.31
CA LEU A 16 -11.45 -8.82 -9.57
C LEU A 16 -12.42 -8.28 -8.50
N ILE A 17 -12.07 -7.15 -7.87
CA ILE A 17 -12.81 -6.54 -6.76
C ILE A 17 -13.07 -5.05 -7.08
N PRO A 18 -13.89 -4.74 -8.08
CA PRO A 18 -14.08 -3.34 -8.52
C PRO A 18 -14.82 -2.49 -7.50
N ASP A 19 -15.49 -3.09 -6.53
CA ASP A 19 -16.28 -2.42 -5.50
C ASP A 19 -15.51 -2.18 -4.18
N ALA A 20 -14.23 -2.55 -4.09
CA ALA A 20 -13.34 -2.07 -3.04
C ALA A 20 -12.94 -0.61 -3.30
N VAL A 21 -12.57 0.10 -2.24
CA VAL A 21 -12.04 1.46 -2.36
C VAL A 21 -10.52 1.39 -2.43
N PHE A 22 -9.92 2.03 -3.43
CA PHE A 22 -8.48 2.03 -3.64
C PHE A 22 -7.93 3.44 -3.35
N ASP A 23 -7.21 3.57 -2.24
CA ASP A 23 -6.50 4.79 -1.84
C ASP A 23 -4.98 4.47 -1.86
N LEU A 24 -4.43 4.34 -3.05
CA LEU A 24 -3.06 3.90 -3.28
C LEU A 24 -2.09 5.07 -3.09
N ARG A 25 -1.76 5.36 -1.86
CA ARG A 25 -1.07 6.57 -1.43
C ARG A 25 0.33 6.73 -2.00
N TYR A 26 1.05 5.63 -2.24
CA TYR A 26 2.41 5.71 -2.80
C TYR A 26 2.44 6.14 -4.26
N ALA A 27 1.32 6.04 -4.96
CA ALA A 27 1.16 6.60 -6.31
C ALA A 27 0.92 8.11 -6.33
N SER A 28 0.75 8.72 -5.16
CA SER A 28 0.58 10.16 -4.97
C SER A 28 1.57 10.70 -3.95
N SER A 29 1.53 12.00 -3.70
CA SER A 29 2.32 12.63 -2.64
C SER A 29 1.75 12.45 -1.23
N ASN A 30 0.55 11.87 -1.10
CA ASN A 30 -0.12 11.67 0.20
C ASN A 30 0.40 10.42 0.92
N ASN A 31 1.69 10.42 1.23
CA ASN A 31 2.37 9.36 1.96
C ASN A 31 3.54 9.94 2.77
N PHE A 32 4.17 9.10 3.60
CA PHE A 32 5.21 9.55 4.54
C PHE A 32 6.47 10.12 3.88
N THR A 33 6.71 9.84 2.59
CA THR A 33 7.84 10.46 1.86
C THR A 33 7.51 11.85 1.33
N GLY A 34 6.22 12.20 1.26
CA GLY A 34 5.73 13.47 0.73
C GLY A 34 5.79 13.57 -0.80
N LYS A 35 6.08 12.47 -1.49
CA LYS A 35 6.19 12.41 -2.96
C LYS A 35 5.70 11.08 -3.51
N GLN A 36 5.43 11.02 -4.81
CA GLN A 36 5.20 9.75 -5.50
C GLN A 36 6.43 8.85 -5.37
N VAL A 37 6.21 7.59 -5.01
CA VAL A 37 7.27 6.61 -4.80
C VAL A 37 7.60 5.90 -6.11
N SER A 38 8.89 5.68 -6.35
CA SER A 38 9.37 4.92 -7.51
C SER A 38 8.76 3.51 -7.52
N GLY A 39 8.23 3.10 -8.64
CA GLY A 39 7.52 1.82 -8.78
C GLY A 39 6.00 1.94 -8.75
N TYR A 40 5.47 3.11 -8.36
CA TYR A 40 4.04 3.41 -8.29
C TYR A 40 3.60 4.47 -9.30
N GLU A 41 4.25 4.53 -10.44
CA GLU A 41 3.90 5.46 -11.54
C GLU A 41 2.48 5.19 -12.06
N ALA A 42 2.03 3.93 -11.99
CA ALA A 42 0.63 3.56 -12.18
C ALA A 42 -0.01 3.24 -10.83
N ALA A 43 -1.16 3.83 -10.54
CA ALA A 43 -1.94 3.58 -9.32
C ALA A 43 -2.68 2.24 -9.46
N LYS A 44 -1.99 1.13 -9.24
CA LYS A 44 -2.54 -0.23 -9.30
C LYS A 44 -2.29 -1.00 -8.03
N CYS A 45 -3.29 -1.76 -7.60
CA CYS A 45 -3.15 -2.78 -6.57
C CYS A 45 -2.92 -4.12 -7.26
N LEU A 46 -1.72 -4.64 -7.14
CA LEU A 46 -1.34 -5.93 -7.72
C LEU A 46 -1.11 -6.94 -6.58
N LEU A 47 -1.67 -8.13 -6.72
CA LEU A 47 -1.46 -9.24 -5.78
C LEU A 47 -1.33 -10.55 -6.55
N ASP A 48 -0.68 -11.53 -5.92
CA ASP A 48 -0.77 -12.92 -6.37
C ASP A 48 -2.24 -13.32 -6.50
N HIS A 49 -2.56 -14.12 -7.51
CA HIS A 49 -3.95 -14.50 -7.82
C HIS A 49 -4.64 -15.23 -6.65
N GLU A 50 -3.91 -16.04 -5.89
CA GLU A 50 -4.48 -16.73 -4.72
C GLU A 50 -4.84 -15.74 -3.61
N ALA A 51 -3.96 -14.80 -3.33
CA ALA A 51 -4.20 -13.75 -2.35
C ALA A 51 -5.37 -12.85 -2.81
N ALA A 52 -5.42 -12.50 -4.08
CA ALA A 52 -6.50 -11.68 -4.63
C ALA A 52 -7.88 -12.38 -4.53
N HIS A 53 -7.96 -13.67 -4.81
CA HIS A 53 -9.20 -14.43 -4.66
C HIS A 53 -9.63 -14.60 -3.21
N ALA A 54 -8.67 -14.77 -2.29
CA ALA A 54 -8.96 -14.78 -0.85
C ALA A 54 -9.50 -13.40 -0.40
N LEU A 55 -8.91 -12.31 -0.89
CA LEU A 55 -9.35 -10.95 -0.61
C LEU A 55 -10.75 -10.68 -1.15
N GLN A 56 -11.11 -11.24 -2.30
CA GLN A 56 -12.46 -11.15 -2.87
C GLN A 56 -13.50 -11.69 -1.90
N LYS A 57 -13.23 -12.81 -1.24
CA LYS A 57 -14.12 -13.38 -0.23
C LYS A 57 -14.25 -12.46 0.98
N VAL A 58 -13.17 -11.82 1.39
CA VAL A 58 -13.19 -10.83 2.49
C VAL A 58 -14.08 -9.65 2.12
N GLN A 59 -13.98 -9.12 0.90
CA GLN A 59 -14.83 -8.03 0.42
C GLN A 59 -16.31 -8.45 0.40
N GLN A 60 -16.62 -9.64 -0.08
CA GLN A 60 -17.99 -10.16 -0.10
C GLN A 60 -18.58 -10.25 1.31
N ASN A 61 -17.80 -10.75 2.28
CA ASN A 61 -18.21 -10.84 3.66
C ASN A 61 -18.39 -9.45 4.32
N ALA A 62 -17.50 -8.49 3.98
CA ALA A 62 -17.61 -7.12 4.46
C ALA A 62 -18.90 -6.45 3.94
N LYS A 63 -19.23 -6.66 2.66
CA LYS A 63 -20.45 -6.09 2.04
C LYS A 63 -21.73 -6.53 2.75
N VAL A 64 -21.81 -7.79 3.16
CA VAL A 64 -22.96 -8.31 3.91
C VAL A 64 -23.19 -7.53 5.20
N LYS A 65 -22.11 -7.01 5.79
CA LYS A 65 -22.14 -6.18 7.01
C LYS A 65 -22.24 -4.67 6.73
N GLY A 66 -22.44 -4.28 5.49
CA GLY A 66 -22.49 -2.87 5.11
C GLY A 66 -21.13 -2.18 5.09
N LEU A 67 -20.04 -2.96 5.01
CA LEU A 67 -18.67 -2.45 5.02
C LEU A 67 -18.00 -2.62 3.65
N ARG A 68 -16.91 -1.90 3.45
CA ARG A 68 -16.05 -2.00 2.27
C ARG A 68 -14.60 -2.01 2.70
N LEU A 69 -13.76 -2.72 1.96
CA LEU A 69 -12.32 -2.60 2.07
C LEU A 69 -11.87 -1.27 1.49
N ILE A 70 -10.98 -0.59 2.22
CA ILE A 70 -10.13 0.48 1.66
C ILE A 70 -8.72 -0.09 1.59
N ILE A 71 -8.14 -0.09 0.40
CA ILE A 71 -6.84 -0.70 0.12
C ILE A 71 -5.82 0.41 -0.11
N PHE A 72 -4.74 0.41 0.67
CA PHE A 72 -3.72 1.45 0.65
C PHE A 72 -2.46 1.04 -0.10
N ASP A 73 -2.09 -0.23 -0.06
CA ASP A 73 -0.91 -0.77 -0.72
C ASP A 73 -1.05 -2.27 -0.93
N CYS A 74 -0.47 -2.77 -2.02
CA CYS A 74 -0.48 -4.18 -2.38
C CYS A 74 0.95 -4.64 -2.70
N TYR A 75 1.21 -5.25 -3.86
CA TYR A 75 2.56 -5.58 -4.29
C TYR A 75 3.44 -4.33 -4.30
N ARG A 76 4.61 -4.42 -3.68
CA ARG A 76 5.60 -3.34 -3.62
C ARG A 76 6.84 -3.77 -4.39
N PRO A 77 7.15 -3.15 -5.54
CA PRO A 77 8.38 -3.47 -6.27
C PRO A 77 9.62 -3.14 -5.44
N GLN A 78 10.71 -3.85 -5.68
CA GLN A 78 11.96 -3.62 -4.95
C GLN A 78 12.46 -2.19 -5.09
N ARG A 79 12.28 -1.55 -6.24
CA ARG A 79 12.66 -0.14 -6.43
C ARG A 79 11.90 0.82 -5.51
N ALA A 80 10.67 0.48 -5.10
CA ALA A 80 9.94 1.26 -4.11
C ALA A 80 10.56 1.13 -2.71
N VAL A 81 10.94 -0.08 -2.32
CA VAL A 81 11.67 -0.33 -1.06
C VAL A 81 12.98 0.43 -1.06
N SER A 82 13.71 0.42 -2.16
CA SER A 82 14.96 1.18 -2.33
C SER A 82 14.72 2.68 -2.22
N ASP A 83 13.61 3.18 -2.77
CA ASP A 83 13.24 4.60 -2.66
C ASP A 83 12.94 4.98 -1.20
N PHE A 84 12.28 4.12 -0.43
CA PHE A 84 12.08 4.33 1.00
C PHE A 84 13.41 4.39 1.77
N MET A 85 14.34 3.51 1.45
CA MET A 85 15.66 3.50 2.08
C MET A 85 16.45 4.76 1.74
N ASN A 86 16.39 5.23 0.49
CA ASN A 86 17.00 6.48 0.07
C ASN A 86 16.38 7.68 0.81
N TRP A 87 15.05 7.68 0.96
CA TRP A 87 14.36 8.73 1.70
C TRP A 87 14.82 8.81 3.18
N LEU A 88 15.05 7.66 3.83
CA LEU A 88 15.56 7.63 5.21
C LEU A 88 16.92 8.33 5.35
N GLY A 89 17.75 8.30 4.32
CA GLY A 89 19.06 8.97 4.31
C GLY A 89 19.01 10.47 4.01
N GLN A 90 17.85 11.02 3.66
CA GLN A 90 17.67 12.44 3.36
C GLN A 90 17.33 13.24 4.60
N PRO A 91 17.61 14.58 4.62
CA PRO A 91 17.20 15.45 5.74
C PRO A 91 15.70 15.40 6.00
N GLU A 92 15.31 15.60 7.27
CA GLU A 92 13.90 15.71 7.66
C GLU A 92 13.24 16.90 6.96
N GLN A 93 12.01 16.66 6.47
CA GLN A 93 11.11 17.72 5.99
C GLN A 93 10.00 17.89 7.03
N LEU A 94 9.98 19.04 7.71
CA LEU A 94 9.11 19.25 8.88
C LEU A 94 7.63 19.05 8.57
N GLN A 95 7.15 19.51 7.41
CA GLN A 95 5.75 19.37 7.03
C GLN A 95 5.35 17.89 6.83
N VAL A 96 6.25 17.11 6.24
CA VAL A 96 6.04 15.67 6.05
C VAL A 96 6.09 14.96 7.39
N LYS A 97 7.08 15.29 8.23
CA LYS A 97 7.23 14.73 9.57
C LYS A 97 5.99 14.99 10.42
N ASP A 98 5.51 16.22 10.48
CA ASP A 98 4.35 16.61 11.30
C ASP A 98 3.08 15.88 10.89
N ARG A 99 2.91 15.57 9.62
CA ARG A 99 1.73 14.91 9.09
C ARG A 99 1.77 13.39 9.25
N TYR A 100 2.92 12.75 9.02
CA TYR A 100 3.02 11.29 8.87
C TYR A 100 3.78 10.58 9.98
N HIS A 101 4.73 11.24 10.64
CA HIS A 101 5.53 10.63 11.72
C HIS A 101 5.99 11.68 12.75
N PRO A 102 5.04 12.40 13.38
CA PRO A 102 5.38 13.54 14.22
C PRO A 102 6.20 13.19 15.45
N HIS A 103 6.07 11.96 15.95
CA HIS A 103 6.71 11.52 17.20
C HIS A 103 7.96 10.66 16.97
N LEU A 104 8.33 10.40 15.71
CA LEU A 104 9.43 9.51 15.36
C LEU A 104 10.41 10.21 14.42
N SER A 105 11.72 10.02 14.69
CA SER A 105 12.76 10.40 13.75
C SER A 105 12.91 9.34 12.64
N LYS A 106 13.58 9.71 11.53
CA LYS A 106 13.82 8.74 10.45
C LYS A 106 14.58 7.49 10.90
N PRO A 107 15.64 7.58 11.74
CA PRO A 107 16.31 6.38 12.25
C PRO A 107 15.38 5.44 13.04
N GLU A 108 14.40 5.98 13.74
CA GLU A 108 13.43 5.20 14.51
C GLU A 108 12.41 4.49 13.62
N LEU A 109 12.22 4.92 12.37
CA LEU A 109 11.32 4.29 11.41
C LEU A 109 11.91 3.02 10.81
N LEU A 110 13.25 2.93 10.73
CA LEU A 110 13.93 1.77 10.16
C LEU A 110 13.77 0.55 11.07
N GLY A 111 13.34 -0.55 10.46
CA GLY A 111 13.07 -1.81 11.15
C GLY A 111 11.60 -1.95 11.53
N PRO A 112 11.08 -1.23 12.53
CA PRO A 112 9.68 -1.39 12.96
C PRO A 112 8.65 -0.94 11.91
N TYR A 113 8.94 0.11 11.13
CA TYR A 113 8.00 0.71 10.18
C TYR A 113 8.43 0.57 8.73
N ILE A 114 9.73 0.68 8.45
CA ILE A 114 10.30 0.57 7.10
C ILE A 114 11.36 -0.52 7.13
N ALA A 115 11.12 -1.61 6.40
CA ALA A 115 12.03 -2.73 6.32
C ALA A 115 12.82 -2.70 5.00
N GLU A 116 14.10 -3.03 5.06
CA GLU A 116 14.97 -3.18 3.90
C GLU A 116 14.48 -4.28 2.95
N LYS A 117 13.86 -5.33 3.51
CA LYS A 117 13.16 -6.39 2.76
C LYS A 117 11.70 -6.38 3.17
N SER A 118 10.83 -6.06 2.22
CA SER A 118 9.40 -5.95 2.48
C SER A 118 8.66 -7.24 2.13
N GLY A 119 7.74 -7.66 2.99
CA GLY A 119 6.79 -8.74 2.69
C GLY A 119 5.89 -8.41 1.51
N HIS A 120 5.58 -7.15 1.28
CA HIS A 120 4.79 -6.69 0.14
C HIS A 120 5.43 -7.02 -1.22
N SER A 121 6.75 -7.17 -1.27
CA SER A 121 7.47 -7.51 -2.51
C SER A 121 7.26 -8.96 -2.96
N LYS A 122 6.66 -9.80 -2.14
CA LYS A 122 6.31 -11.19 -2.48
C LYS A 122 4.96 -11.32 -3.19
N GLY A 123 4.11 -10.30 -3.12
CA GLY A 123 2.80 -10.29 -3.76
C GLY A 123 1.65 -10.88 -2.95
N PHE A 124 1.86 -11.19 -1.67
CA PHE A 124 0.85 -11.79 -0.77
C PHE A 124 0.44 -10.86 0.38
N THR A 125 0.99 -9.68 0.46
CA THR A 125 0.76 -8.73 1.55
C THR A 125 0.10 -7.47 1.04
N LEU A 126 -0.86 -6.97 1.79
CA LEU A 126 -1.51 -5.68 1.50
C LEU A 126 -1.78 -4.93 2.80
N ASP A 127 -1.89 -3.62 2.68
CA ASP A 127 -2.35 -2.72 3.73
C ASP A 127 -3.79 -2.33 3.43
N THR A 128 -4.69 -2.60 4.37
CA THR A 128 -6.12 -2.35 4.18
C THR A 128 -6.80 -2.05 5.51
N THR A 129 -7.96 -1.42 5.41
CA THR A 129 -8.90 -1.26 6.53
C THR A 129 -10.33 -1.50 6.06
N LEU A 130 -11.25 -1.56 6.98
CA LEU A 130 -12.68 -1.63 6.72
C LEU A 130 -13.29 -0.26 7.00
N ALA A 131 -14.20 0.17 6.14
CA ALA A 131 -14.90 1.41 6.29
C ALA A 131 -16.39 1.24 6.03
N LYS A 132 -17.18 2.07 6.72
CA LYS A 132 -18.61 2.20 6.50
C LYS A 132 -18.86 3.48 5.73
N GLN A 133 -19.74 3.43 4.75
CA GLN A 133 -20.18 4.62 4.02
C GLN A 133 -20.96 5.54 4.97
N ASN A 134 -20.64 6.84 4.97
CA ASN A 134 -21.38 7.82 5.73
C ASN A 134 -22.67 8.25 5.00
N ALA A 135 -23.46 9.18 5.59
CA ALA A 135 -24.71 9.68 5.00
C ALA A 135 -24.52 10.38 3.65
N ASN A 136 -23.30 10.88 3.35
CA ASN A 136 -22.94 11.54 2.11
C ASN A 136 -22.38 10.60 1.04
N GLY A 137 -22.35 9.30 1.32
CA GLY A 137 -21.78 8.32 0.41
C GLY A 137 -20.25 8.18 0.46
N GLU A 138 -19.60 8.78 1.43
CA GLU A 138 -18.14 8.75 1.61
C GLU A 138 -17.73 7.62 2.56
N TYR A 139 -16.53 7.11 2.35
CA TYR A 139 -15.92 6.08 3.21
C TYR A 139 -14.88 6.66 4.16
#